data_49efe000c7ad6ff30e7d7983856ab8f3
#
_entry.id   49efe000c7ad6ff30e7d7983856ab8f3
#
_cell.length_a   1.000
_cell.length_b   1.000
_cell.length_c   1.000
_cell.angle_alpha   90.00
_cell.angle_beta   90.00
_cell.angle_gamma   90.00
#
_symmetry.space_group_name_H-M   'P 1'
#
loop_
_entity.id
_entity.type
_entity.pdbx_description
1 polymer ?
#
loop_
_entity_poly.entity_id
_entity_poly.type
_entity_poly.pdbx_seq_one_letter_code
_entity_poly.pdbx_strand_id
1 'polypeptide(L)'
;VLWGYCAYFFSARDNCAPGQDFSSHGNTYFVPWYLSQLRAYEQTNGTRLLDYLDLHYYPQASGVALSGAGGATTQALRLRSTRSLWDPTYVDESWIPDLNIDSGVIRLIPRMHNLVDAYYPGPGLAITEYNWGGHEHINGALAQADVLGIFGREGLDLATLWDPPAPTEPVRVTAAIRRSS
;
A
#
# COMPACT_ATOMS: atom_id res chain seq x y z
N VAL A 1 -0.03 8.51 8.88
CA VAL A 1 0.16 8.03 7.49
C VAL A 1 1.56 7.48 7.33
N LEU A 2 1.67 6.28 6.75
CA LEU A 2 2.93 5.63 6.40
C LEU A 2 3.12 5.70 4.89
N TRP A 3 4.08 6.48 4.44
CA TRP A 3 4.29 6.75 3.02
C TRP A 3 5.50 5.99 2.47
N GLY A 4 5.24 4.94 1.74
CA GLY A 4 6.26 4.15 1.06
C GLY A 4 6.66 2.87 1.80
N TYR A 5 7.09 1.88 1.01
CA TYR A 5 7.32 0.51 1.48
C TYR A 5 8.35 0.41 2.61
N CYS A 6 9.43 1.19 2.54
CA CYS A 6 10.44 1.19 3.60
C CYS A 6 9.90 1.64 4.96
N ALA A 7 8.96 2.59 4.99
CA ALA A 7 8.38 3.10 6.23
C ALA A 7 7.54 2.06 6.98
N TYR A 8 7.16 0.95 6.34
CA TYR A 8 6.45 -0.13 7.02
C TYR A 8 7.38 -0.98 7.91
N PHE A 9 8.66 -1.01 7.57
CA PHE A 9 9.69 -1.81 8.25
C PHE A 9 10.66 -0.95 9.04
N PHE A 10 11.09 0.15 8.45
CA PHE A 10 12.04 1.08 9.04
C PHE A 10 11.43 2.47 9.11
N SER A 11 11.79 3.27 10.10
CA SER A 11 11.33 4.66 10.14
C SER A 11 11.91 5.45 8.96
N ALA A 12 11.29 6.60 8.66
CA ALA A 12 11.82 7.52 7.64
C ALA A 12 13.27 7.98 7.95
N ARG A 13 13.67 7.96 9.22
CA ARG A 13 15.03 8.29 9.66
C ARG A 13 16.05 7.23 9.26
N ASP A 14 15.67 5.97 9.29
CA ASP A 14 16.57 4.84 9.02
C ASP A 14 16.72 4.52 7.51
N ASN A 15 15.92 5.16 6.66
CA ASN A 15 16.05 5.13 5.21
C ASN A 15 16.26 3.74 4.59
N CYS A 16 15.27 2.87 4.73
CA CYS A 16 15.22 1.51 4.15
C CYS A 16 16.25 0.50 4.68
N ALA A 17 16.90 0.75 5.80
CA ALA A 17 17.85 -0.16 6.42
C ALA A 17 17.71 -0.16 7.94
N PRO A 18 18.15 -1.23 8.64
CA PRO A 18 18.26 -1.19 10.09
C PRO A 18 19.22 -0.08 10.54
N GLY A 19 18.71 0.89 11.27
CA GLY A 19 19.46 2.06 11.74
C GLY A 19 19.24 2.34 13.22
N GLN A 20 19.44 3.61 13.59
CA GLN A 20 19.36 4.03 15.00
C GLN A 20 17.94 3.91 15.55
N ASP A 21 16.91 4.26 14.76
CA ASP A 21 15.52 4.13 15.18
C ASP A 21 15.12 2.66 15.34
N PHE A 22 15.45 1.82 14.37
CA PHE A 22 15.21 0.37 14.45
C PHE A 22 15.81 -0.22 15.73
N SER A 23 17.06 0.14 16.05
CA SER A 23 17.73 -0.31 17.27
C SER A 23 17.03 0.21 18.54
N SER A 24 16.57 1.47 18.53
CA SER A 24 15.85 2.07 19.66
C SER A 24 14.46 1.44 19.90
N HIS A 25 13.89 0.83 18.87
CA HIS A 25 12.64 0.08 18.93
C HIS A 25 12.85 -1.41 19.29
N GLY A 26 14.00 -1.78 19.82
CA GLY A 26 14.35 -3.16 20.19
C GLY A 26 14.49 -4.10 18.98
N ASN A 27 14.96 -3.60 17.85
CA ASN A 27 15.07 -4.29 16.57
C ASN A 27 13.72 -4.84 16.05
N THR A 28 12.65 -4.13 16.35
CA THR A 28 11.30 -4.44 15.86
C THR A 28 10.96 -3.56 14.66
N TYR A 29 10.37 -4.12 13.62
CA TYR A 29 9.90 -3.35 12.48
C TYR A 29 8.90 -2.27 12.90
N PHE A 30 8.85 -1.17 12.14
CA PHE A 30 8.18 0.04 12.55
C PHE A 30 6.67 -0.14 12.75
N VAL A 31 5.93 -0.78 11.84
CA VAL A 31 4.48 -0.95 11.97
C VAL A 31 4.11 -1.80 13.19
N PRO A 32 4.69 -2.99 13.43
CA PRO A 32 4.46 -3.75 14.65
C PRO A 32 4.75 -2.97 15.92
N TRP A 33 5.88 -2.25 15.96
CA TRP A 33 6.23 -1.42 17.11
C TRP A 33 5.21 -0.30 17.33
N TYR A 34 4.90 0.46 16.27
CA TYR A 34 3.94 1.57 16.32
C TYR A 34 2.57 1.13 16.84
N LEU A 35 2.02 0.04 16.29
CA LEU A 35 0.75 -0.52 16.73
C LEU A 35 0.79 -0.97 18.19
N SER A 36 1.89 -1.60 18.63
CA SER A 36 2.08 -2.03 20.02
C SER A 36 2.09 -0.84 20.99
N GLN A 37 2.74 0.30 20.60
CA GLN A 37 2.75 1.50 21.44
C GLN A 37 1.34 2.10 21.59
N LEU A 38 0.57 2.15 20.51
CA LEU A 38 -0.81 2.65 20.57
C LEU A 38 -1.72 1.75 21.39
N ARG A 39 -1.56 0.43 21.29
CA ARG A 39 -2.27 -0.52 22.14
C ARG A 39 -1.94 -0.32 23.62
N ALA A 40 -0.67 -0.19 23.95
CA ALA A 40 -0.24 0.05 25.33
C ALA A 40 -0.81 1.37 25.88
N TYR A 41 -0.83 2.41 25.04
CA TYR A 41 -1.45 3.69 25.42
C TYR A 41 -2.95 3.54 25.71
N GLU A 42 -3.72 2.88 24.82
CA GLU A 42 -5.15 2.64 25.02
C GLU A 42 -5.41 1.83 26.28
N GLN A 43 -4.64 0.78 26.54
CA GLN A 43 -4.77 -0.03 27.76
C GLN A 43 -4.54 0.77 29.04
N THR A 44 -3.62 1.74 29.00
CA THR A 44 -3.28 2.58 30.16
C THR A 44 -4.28 3.70 30.36
N ASN A 45 -4.76 4.32 29.28
CA ASN A 45 -5.53 5.57 29.33
C ASN A 45 -7.02 5.39 28.97
N GLY A 46 -7.43 4.22 28.50
CA GLY A 46 -8.81 3.94 28.09
C GLY A 46 -9.25 4.71 26.83
N THR A 47 -8.31 5.23 26.06
CA THR A 47 -8.61 6.07 24.88
C THR A 47 -7.92 5.53 23.64
N ARG A 48 -8.71 5.17 22.62
CA ARG A 48 -8.20 4.79 21.30
C ARG A 48 -7.68 6.01 20.54
N LEU A 49 -6.50 5.91 19.96
CA LEU A 49 -5.87 6.98 19.19
C LEU A 49 -5.83 6.72 17.69
N LEU A 50 -6.11 5.49 17.25
CA LEU A 50 -6.01 5.09 15.84
C LEU A 50 -7.30 4.38 15.40
N ASP A 51 -8.03 4.99 14.46
CA ASP A 51 -9.18 4.38 13.81
C ASP A 51 -8.80 3.63 12.54
N TYR A 52 -7.81 4.11 11.81
CA TYR A 52 -7.29 3.49 10.58
C TYR A 52 -5.77 3.47 10.57
N LEU A 53 -5.19 2.31 10.26
CA LEU A 53 -3.80 2.26 9.81
C LEU A 53 -3.77 2.74 8.36
N ASP A 54 -3.25 3.95 8.17
CA ASP A 54 -3.25 4.63 6.87
C ASP A 54 -1.90 4.50 6.18
N LEU A 55 -1.93 4.07 4.92
CA LEU A 55 -0.77 3.77 4.10
C LEU A 55 -0.79 4.60 2.81
N HIS A 56 0.40 4.91 2.30
CA HIS A 56 0.58 5.33 0.91
C HIS A 56 1.29 4.22 0.14
N TYR A 57 0.76 3.82 -0.99
CA TYR A 57 1.37 2.79 -1.82
C TYR A 57 1.38 3.16 -3.30
N TYR A 58 2.57 3.19 -3.84
CA TYR A 58 2.82 3.35 -5.27
C TYR A 58 3.63 2.15 -5.77
N PRO A 59 3.21 1.47 -6.86
CA PRO A 59 4.02 0.38 -7.43
C PRO A 59 5.40 0.91 -7.81
N GLN A 60 6.45 0.24 -7.35
CA GLN A 60 7.83 0.72 -7.47
C GLN A 60 8.51 0.30 -8.79
N ALA A 61 7.85 -0.54 -9.57
CA ALA A 61 8.34 -0.94 -10.88
C ALA A 61 8.46 0.27 -11.82
N SER A 62 9.58 0.38 -12.52
CA SER A 62 9.90 1.54 -13.36
C SER A 62 8.84 1.81 -14.41
N GLY A 63 8.42 3.08 -14.53
CA GLY A 63 7.43 3.55 -15.52
C GLY A 63 5.98 3.15 -15.21
N VAL A 64 5.68 2.65 -14.03
CA VAL A 64 4.31 2.25 -13.64
C VAL A 64 3.61 3.38 -12.89
N ALA A 65 4.01 3.68 -11.66
CA ALA A 65 3.35 4.70 -10.85
C ALA A 65 3.51 6.09 -11.44
N LEU A 66 2.44 6.89 -11.42
CA LEU A 66 2.45 8.32 -11.81
C LEU A 66 3.03 8.59 -13.22
N SER A 67 3.06 7.58 -14.07
CA SER A 67 3.67 7.65 -15.42
C SER A 67 2.61 7.45 -16.49
N GLY A 68 2.86 7.91 -17.72
CA GLY A 68 2.02 7.61 -18.87
C GLY A 68 1.96 6.12 -19.21
N ALA A 69 1.14 5.75 -20.20
CA ALA A 69 0.88 4.34 -20.53
C ALA A 69 2.16 3.54 -20.85
N GLY A 70 3.12 4.17 -21.51
CA GLY A 70 4.34 3.48 -21.95
C GLY A 70 4.10 2.46 -23.08
N GLY A 71 5.12 1.69 -23.42
CA GLY A 71 5.04 0.61 -24.40
C GLY A 71 4.40 -0.68 -23.84
N ALA A 72 4.26 -1.70 -24.67
CA ALA A 72 3.61 -2.97 -24.32
C ALA A 72 4.21 -3.64 -23.09
N THR A 73 5.52 -3.59 -22.90
CA THR A 73 6.21 -4.15 -21.72
C THR A 73 5.77 -3.44 -20.45
N THR A 74 5.76 -2.08 -20.43
CA THR A 74 5.30 -1.28 -19.29
C THR A 74 3.82 -1.52 -18.99
N GLN A 75 3.00 -1.60 -20.04
CA GLN A 75 1.57 -1.87 -19.89
C GLN A 75 1.30 -3.25 -19.28
N ALA A 76 2.02 -4.27 -19.70
CA ALA A 76 1.93 -5.60 -19.12
C ALA A 76 2.43 -5.62 -17.65
N LEU A 77 3.52 -4.90 -17.35
CA LEU A 77 4.05 -4.75 -16.01
C LEU A 77 3.07 -4.04 -15.09
N ARG A 78 2.42 -2.96 -15.56
CA ARG A 78 1.39 -2.23 -14.80
C ARG A 78 0.28 -3.16 -14.33
N LEU A 79 -0.24 -4.02 -15.20
CA LEU A 79 -1.29 -4.97 -14.83
C LEU A 79 -0.78 -6.06 -13.87
N ARG A 80 0.44 -6.56 -14.05
CA ARG A 80 1.01 -7.56 -13.13
C ARG A 80 1.28 -6.99 -11.74
N SER A 81 1.71 -5.73 -11.67
CA SER A 81 2.10 -5.10 -10.39
C SER A 81 0.94 -4.91 -9.41
N THR A 82 -0.32 -4.99 -9.85
CA THR A 82 -1.47 -4.99 -8.95
C THR A 82 -1.45 -6.19 -7.99
N ARG A 83 -0.78 -7.28 -8.36
CA ARG A 83 -0.58 -8.47 -7.52
C ARG A 83 0.19 -8.16 -6.22
N SER A 84 1.00 -7.12 -6.19
CA SER A 84 1.69 -6.67 -4.96
C SER A 84 0.73 -6.31 -3.83
N LEU A 85 -0.52 -5.99 -4.14
CA LEU A 85 -1.53 -5.69 -3.14
C LEU A 85 -1.99 -6.92 -2.34
N TRP A 86 -1.90 -8.14 -2.92
CA TRP A 86 -2.56 -9.30 -2.33
C TRP A 86 -1.84 -10.64 -2.49
N ASP A 87 -1.10 -10.86 -3.58
CA ASP A 87 -0.67 -12.20 -4.00
C ASP A 87 0.58 -12.68 -3.24
N PRO A 88 0.49 -13.77 -2.46
CA PRO A 88 1.63 -14.30 -1.72
C PRO A 88 2.70 -14.97 -2.59
N THR A 89 2.44 -15.12 -3.89
CA THR A 89 3.37 -15.76 -4.84
C THR A 89 4.05 -14.76 -5.78
N TYR A 90 3.64 -13.48 -5.74
CA TYR A 90 4.19 -12.45 -6.60
C TYR A 90 5.39 -11.76 -5.95
N VAL A 91 6.55 -11.96 -6.53
CA VAL A 91 7.76 -11.20 -6.21
C VAL A 91 7.70 -9.89 -6.98
N ASP A 92 7.86 -8.76 -6.30
CA ASP A 92 7.78 -7.44 -6.92
C ASP A 92 8.87 -7.23 -7.96
N GLU A 93 8.52 -6.64 -9.11
CA GLU A 93 9.41 -6.42 -10.26
C GLU A 93 10.11 -5.05 -10.18
N SER A 94 10.61 -4.69 -9.00
CA SER A 94 11.30 -3.41 -8.72
C SER A 94 12.57 -3.62 -7.87
N TRP A 95 13.01 -2.59 -7.18
CA TRP A 95 14.10 -2.63 -6.21
C TRP A 95 13.74 -3.29 -4.86
N ILE A 96 12.45 -3.52 -4.60
CA ILE A 96 11.97 -4.06 -3.30
C ILE A 96 12.59 -5.42 -2.94
N PRO A 97 12.75 -6.37 -3.85
CA PRO A 97 13.43 -7.63 -3.54
C PRO A 97 14.87 -7.47 -2.99
N ASP A 98 15.57 -6.40 -3.35
CA ASP A 98 16.93 -6.13 -2.90
C ASP A 98 17.01 -5.81 -1.38
N LEU A 99 15.89 -5.47 -0.76
CA LEU A 99 15.80 -5.28 0.69
C LEU A 99 15.88 -6.59 1.48
N ASN A 100 15.75 -7.74 0.81
CA ASN A 100 15.70 -9.07 1.43
C ASN A 100 14.61 -9.23 2.52
N ILE A 101 13.51 -8.50 2.39
CA ILE A 101 12.33 -8.62 3.25
C ILE A 101 11.34 -9.55 2.54
N ASP A 102 10.98 -10.66 3.18
CA ASP A 102 10.03 -11.65 2.67
C ASP A 102 10.27 -12.03 1.20
N SER A 103 11.53 -12.12 0.80
CA SER A 103 11.95 -12.45 -0.57
C SER A 103 11.33 -11.54 -1.65
N GLY A 104 11.00 -10.29 -1.30
CA GLY A 104 10.40 -9.31 -2.22
C GLY A 104 8.90 -9.48 -2.46
N VAL A 105 8.24 -10.33 -1.68
CA VAL A 105 6.77 -10.49 -1.72
C VAL A 105 6.11 -9.42 -0.86
N ILE A 106 5.41 -8.46 -1.46
CA ILE A 106 4.79 -7.35 -0.74
C ILE A 106 3.52 -7.80 -0.02
N ARG A 107 2.55 -8.34 -0.73
CA ARG A 107 1.26 -8.79 -0.19
C ARG A 107 0.64 -7.78 0.78
N LEU A 108 0.52 -6.52 0.32
CA LEU A 108 0.32 -5.35 1.18
C LEU A 108 -0.89 -5.46 2.10
N ILE A 109 -2.08 -5.65 1.54
CA ILE A 109 -3.34 -5.59 2.32
C ILE A 109 -3.43 -6.75 3.32
N PRO A 110 -3.26 -8.03 2.92
CA PRO A 110 -3.27 -9.13 3.88
C PRO A 110 -2.16 -9.04 4.94
N ARG A 111 -0.98 -8.50 4.58
CA ARG A 111 0.11 -8.27 5.54
C ARG A 111 -0.33 -7.29 6.62
N MET A 112 -0.93 -6.16 6.22
CA MET A 112 -1.31 -5.11 7.16
C MET A 112 -2.48 -5.54 8.04
N HIS A 113 -3.45 -6.29 7.52
CA HIS A 113 -4.48 -6.92 8.35
C HIS A 113 -3.87 -7.81 9.41
N ASN A 114 -2.95 -8.71 9.03
CA ASN A 114 -2.27 -9.58 9.98
C ASN A 114 -1.52 -8.81 11.07
N LEU A 115 -0.90 -7.67 10.74
CA LEU A 115 -0.19 -6.83 11.71
C LEU A 115 -1.16 -6.11 12.65
N VAL A 116 -2.27 -5.56 12.13
CA VAL A 116 -3.31 -4.94 12.95
C VAL A 116 -3.89 -5.97 13.91
N ASP A 117 -4.28 -7.14 13.42
CA ASP A 117 -4.87 -8.20 14.26
C ASP A 117 -3.93 -8.68 15.37
N ALA A 118 -2.63 -8.79 15.04
CA ALA A 118 -1.63 -9.27 16.01
C ALA A 118 -1.27 -8.21 17.07
N TYR A 119 -1.08 -6.96 16.65
CA TYR A 119 -0.47 -5.95 17.52
C TYR A 119 -1.45 -4.92 18.09
N TYR A 120 -2.50 -4.54 17.36
CA TYR A 120 -3.52 -3.60 17.82
C TYR A 120 -4.86 -3.88 17.16
N PRO A 121 -5.63 -4.90 17.58
CA PRO A 121 -6.91 -5.22 16.96
C PRO A 121 -7.91 -4.06 17.02
N GLY A 122 -8.64 -3.85 15.93
CA GLY A 122 -9.75 -2.92 15.85
C GLY A 122 -9.63 -1.76 14.87
N PRO A 123 -8.45 -1.15 14.60
CA PRO A 123 -8.32 -0.21 13.48
C PRO A 123 -8.64 -0.87 12.14
N GLY A 124 -9.31 -0.08 11.27
CA GLY A 124 -9.43 -0.42 9.86
C GLY A 124 -8.14 -0.16 9.08
N LEU A 125 -8.14 -0.47 7.78
CA LEU A 125 -7.05 -0.15 6.87
C LEU A 125 -7.47 0.93 5.87
N ALA A 126 -6.58 1.89 5.64
CA ALA A 126 -6.72 2.90 4.60
C ALA A 126 -5.49 2.95 3.69
N ILE A 127 -5.71 3.24 2.40
CA ILE A 127 -4.66 3.64 1.46
C ILE A 127 -5.07 5.00 0.90
N THR A 128 -4.56 6.07 1.51
CA THR A 128 -4.99 7.43 1.14
C THR A 128 -4.18 8.05 0.01
N GLU A 129 -3.14 7.38 -0.44
CA GLU A 129 -2.47 7.70 -1.70
C GLU A 129 -2.08 6.43 -2.45
N TYR A 130 -2.54 6.30 -3.69
CA TYR A 130 -2.10 5.29 -4.64
C TYR A 130 -2.29 5.78 -6.08
N ASN A 131 -1.47 5.30 -7.01
CA ASN A 131 -1.64 5.61 -8.42
C ASN A 131 -0.85 4.63 -9.28
N TRP A 132 -1.53 3.91 -10.18
CA TRP A 132 -0.93 2.95 -11.12
C TRP A 132 -0.53 3.58 -12.46
N GLY A 133 -0.73 4.89 -12.66
CA GLY A 133 -0.39 5.60 -13.89
C GLY A 133 -1.25 5.25 -15.11
N GLY A 134 -0.85 5.77 -16.28
CA GLY A 134 -1.53 5.49 -17.55
C GLY A 134 -2.96 6.03 -17.63
N HIS A 135 -3.24 7.15 -16.98
CA HIS A 135 -4.60 7.71 -16.87
C HIS A 135 -5.24 7.99 -18.22
N GLU A 136 -4.42 8.38 -19.19
CA GLU A 136 -4.80 8.71 -20.57
C GLU A 136 -5.11 7.48 -21.44
N HIS A 137 -4.88 6.27 -20.93
CA HIS A 137 -4.92 5.05 -21.73
C HIS A 137 -5.79 3.95 -21.09
N ILE A 138 -6.38 3.09 -21.93
CA ILE A 138 -7.19 1.96 -21.48
C ILE A 138 -6.44 1.02 -20.52
N ASN A 139 -5.13 0.89 -20.66
CA ASN A 139 -4.31 0.07 -19.76
C ASN A 139 -4.33 0.58 -18.31
N GLY A 140 -4.27 1.92 -18.11
CA GLY A 140 -4.42 2.51 -16.78
C GLY A 140 -5.83 2.30 -16.21
N ALA A 141 -6.87 2.42 -17.06
CA ALA A 141 -8.24 2.14 -16.65
C ALA A 141 -8.44 0.69 -16.20
N LEU A 142 -7.85 -0.27 -16.91
CA LEU A 142 -7.88 -1.68 -16.53
C LEU A 142 -7.13 -1.93 -15.20
N ALA A 143 -5.94 -1.33 -15.04
CA ALA A 143 -5.21 -1.43 -13.77
C ALA A 143 -6.01 -0.83 -12.61
N GLN A 144 -6.65 0.34 -12.80
CA GLN A 144 -7.49 0.96 -11.77
C GLN A 144 -8.71 0.10 -11.44
N ALA A 145 -9.35 -0.52 -12.44
CA ALA A 145 -10.48 -1.41 -12.20
C ALA A 145 -10.06 -2.64 -11.38
N ASP A 146 -8.91 -3.24 -11.71
CA ASP A 146 -8.34 -4.36 -10.99
C ASP A 146 -8.00 -3.99 -9.54
N VAL A 147 -7.33 -2.85 -9.34
CA VAL A 147 -6.99 -2.31 -8.01
C VAL A 147 -8.24 -2.12 -7.16
N LEU A 148 -9.32 -1.51 -7.70
CA LEU A 148 -10.57 -1.34 -6.97
C LEU A 148 -11.23 -2.68 -6.62
N GLY A 149 -11.18 -3.66 -7.54
CA GLY A 149 -11.64 -5.01 -7.29
C GLY A 149 -10.87 -5.70 -6.17
N ILE A 150 -9.54 -5.55 -6.17
CA ILE A 150 -8.64 -6.06 -5.12
C ILE A 150 -8.96 -5.40 -3.78
N PHE A 151 -9.11 -4.09 -3.72
CA PHE A 151 -9.46 -3.38 -2.48
C PHE A 151 -10.75 -3.93 -1.87
N GLY A 152 -11.79 -4.14 -2.71
CA GLY A 152 -13.03 -4.72 -2.25
C GLY A 152 -12.90 -6.17 -1.77
N ARG A 153 -12.13 -7.00 -2.50
CA ARG A 153 -11.91 -8.41 -2.16
C ARG A 153 -11.09 -8.58 -0.88
N GLU A 154 -10.03 -7.80 -0.73
CA GLU A 154 -9.11 -7.89 0.41
C GLU A 154 -9.61 -7.12 1.65
N GLY A 155 -10.78 -6.47 1.57
CA GLY A 155 -11.38 -5.81 2.73
C GLY A 155 -10.72 -4.49 3.12
N LEU A 156 -10.17 -3.74 2.18
CA LEU A 156 -9.68 -2.39 2.45
C LEU A 156 -10.87 -1.46 2.73
N ASP A 157 -10.82 -0.71 3.83
CA ASP A 157 -11.96 0.12 4.29
C ASP A 157 -12.05 1.45 3.54
N LEU A 158 -10.90 2.06 3.22
CA LEU A 158 -10.85 3.37 2.58
C LEU A 158 -9.68 3.49 1.62
N ALA A 159 -9.91 4.11 0.45
CA ALA A 159 -8.86 4.45 -0.49
C ALA A 159 -9.13 5.80 -1.17
N THR A 160 -8.07 6.57 -1.41
CA THR A 160 -8.13 7.81 -2.22
C THR A 160 -7.07 7.79 -3.30
N LEU A 161 -7.51 7.99 -4.54
CA LEU A 161 -6.59 8.05 -5.68
C LEU A 161 -5.84 9.38 -5.65
N TRP A 162 -4.50 9.31 -5.68
CA TRP A 162 -3.65 10.48 -5.87
C TRP A 162 -3.63 10.90 -7.34
N ASP A 163 -3.65 12.23 -7.59
CA ASP A 163 -3.71 12.80 -8.93
C ASP A 163 -5.00 12.35 -9.69
N PRO A 164 -6.15 12.95 -9.36
CA PRO A 164 -7.41 12.52 -9.91
C PRO A 164 -7.45 12.69 -11.43
N PRO A 165 -7.97 11.69 -12.17
CA PRO A 165 -7.98 11.72 -13.63
C PRO A 165 -8.82 12.87 -14.18
N ALA A 166 -8.36 13.47 -15.29
CA ALA A 166 -9.12 14.48 -16.01
C ALA A 166 -10.46 13.93 -16.53
N PRO A 167 -11.48 14.78 -16.82
CA PRO A 167 -12.79 14.35 -17.25
C PRO A 167 -12.81 13.44 -18.48
N THR A 168 -11.83 13.54 -19.33
CA THR A 168 -11.72 12.80 -20.61
C THR A 168 -10.82 11.56 -20.52
N GLU A 169 -10.19 11.33 -19.39
CA GLU A 169 -9.28 10.18 -19.23
C GLU A 169 -10.03 8.88 -18.93
N PRO A 170 -9.63 7.74 -19.54
CA PRO A 170 -10.27 6.45 -19.34
C PRO A 170 -10.34 5.99 -17.89
N VAL A 171 -9.34 6.30 -17.06
CA VAL A 171 -9.32 5.94 -15.63
C VAL A 171 -10.48 6.53 -14.85
N ARG A 172 -11.02 7.67 -15.26
CA ARG A 172 -12.18 8.29 -14.62
C ARG A 172 -13.42 7.41 -14.63
N VAL A 173 -13.66 6.65 -15.69
CA VAL A 173 -14.81 5.77 -15.80
C VAL A 173 -14.80 4.69 -14.73
N THR A 174 -13.62 4.13 -14.44
CA THR A 174 -13.45 3.09 -13.42
C THR A 174 -13.51 3.65 -11.99
N ALA A 175 -13.03 4.87 -11.77
CA ALA A 175 -13.08 5.53 -10.46
C ALA A 175 -14.52 5.93 -10.06
N ALA A 176 -15.46 5.98 -10.98
CA ALA A 176 -16.86 6.30 -10.72
C ALA A 176 -17.73 5.11 -10.25
N ILE A 177 -17.18 3.90 -10.17
CA ILE A 177 -17.87 2.72 -9.65
C ILE A 177 -17.98 2.88 -8.13
N ARG A 178 -19.11 3.41 -7.67
CA ARG A 178 -19.44 3.46 -6.25
C ARG A 178 -19.99 2.10 -5.80
N ARG A 179 -19.60 1.63 -4.61
CA ARG A 179 -20.40 0.61 -3.93
C ARG A 179 -21.80 1.16 -3.72
N SER A 180 -22.80 0.54 -4.31
CA SER A 180 -24.15 0.65 -3.82
C SER A 180 -24.22 -0.12 -2.50
N SER A 181 -24.46 0.59 -1.42
CA SER A 181 -24.77 0.06 -0.10
C SER A 181 -26.01 -0.86 -0.14
#